data_07e39cd978cd88512c94a4d118316632
#
_entry.id   07e39cd978cd88512c94a4d118316632
#
_cell.length_a   1.000
_cell.length_b   1.000
_cell.length_c   1.000
_cell.angle_alpha   90.00
_cell.angle_beta   90.00
_cell.angle_gamma   90.00
#
_symmetry.space_group_name_H-M   'P 1'
#
loop_
_entity.id
_entity.type
_entity.pdbx_description
1 polymer ?
#
loop_
_entity_poly.entity_id
_entity_poly.type
_entity_poly.pdbx_seq_one_letter_code
_entity_poly.pdbx_strand_id
1 'polypeptide(L)'
;MVELSDRDEVIVDRIALPRTAHAIWFGRGLLQRIEEAQVRTVLGRGSHLKAPTCLAVVGAESSKAAPVADAIARLGRMFTSAVTFQAPGRADHAAIRSGVNAARRARADVVLAVGGGTTLDVGKAVSALAEHDDAEDVEGFQTGCHRVNPARALPWIAVPTTSGTGAESTNNAVVELGDEKRSIRG
;
A
#
# COMPACT_ATOMS: atom_id res chain seq x y z
N MET A 1 17.83 16.08 -20.40
CA MET A 1 18.17 15.82 -18.98
C MET A 1 17.70 17.06 -18.23
N VAL A 2 16.58 16.96 -17.54
CA VAL A 2 16.03 18.10 -16.77
C VAL A 2 16.78 18.11 -15.45
N GLU A 3 17.58 19.16 -15.20
CA GLU A 3 18.13 19.42 -13.87
C GLU A 3 16.96 19.77 -12.95
N LEU A 4 16.58 18.86 -12.08
CA LEU A 4 15.63 19.14 -11.01
C LEU A 4 16.35 19.97 -9.95
N SER A 5 15.92 21.21 -9.74
CA SER A 5 16.40 22.02 -8.64
C SER A 5 15.96 21.40 -7.31
N ASP A 6 16.67 21.69 -6.22
CA ASP A 6 16.36 21.16 -4.87
C ASP A 6 14.97 21.60 -4.33
N ARG A 7 14.22 22.37 -5.10
CA ARG A 7 12.91 22.93 -4.74
C ARG A 7 11.77 22.42 -5.62
N ASP A 8 12.07 21.66 -6.67
CA ASP A 8 11.06 21.22 -7.61
C ASP A 8 10.40 19.93 -7.11
N GLU A 9 9.36 20.09 -6.33
CA GLU A 9 8.37 19.06 -6.07
C GLU A 9 7.57 18.87 -7.37
N VAL A 10 7.96 17.89 -8.18
CA VAL A 10 7.13 17.48 -9.32
C VAL A 10 5.96 16.70 -8.74
N ILE A 11 4.92 17.42 -8.37
CA ILE A 11 3.60 16.83 -8.21
C ILE A 11 3.14 16.49 -9.63
N VAL A 12 3.30 15.25 -10.02
CA VAL A 12 2.69 14.77 -11.25
C VAL A 12 1.21 14.56 -10.97
N ASP A 13 0.48 15.68 -10.92
CA ASP A 13 -0.96 15.66 -10.94
C ASP A 13 -1.36 15.22 -12.35
N ARG A 14 -1.88 14.00 -12.48
CA ARG A 14 -2.37 13.41 -13.72
C ARG A 14 -1.30 13.01 -14.75
N ILE A 15 -0.45 12.04 -14.44
CA ILE A 15 -0.18 11.07 -15.47
C ILE A 15 -1.52 10.36 -15.69
N ALA A 16 -2.03 10.38 -16.93
CA ALA A 16 -3.19 9.58 -17.32
C ALA A 16 -2.79 8.09 -17.29
N LEU A 17 -2.45 7.59 -16.10
CA LEU A 17 -2.28 6.19 -15.86
C LEU A 17 -3.68 5.61 -15.76
N PRO A 18 -4.05 4.71 -16.67
CA PRO A 18 -5.39 4.18 -16.69
C PRO A 18 -5.68 3.49 -15.34
N ARG A 19 -6.47 4.14 -14.50
CA ARG A 19 -7.22 3.56 -13.39
C ARG A 19 -6.45 3.04 -12.16
N THR A 20 -5.16 3.27 -11.97
CA THR A 20 -4.38 2.59 -10.93
C THR A 20 -3.83 3.47 -9.82
N ALA A 21 -3.64 4.75 -10.04
CA ALA A 21 -3.22 5.69 -8.99
C ALA A 21 -4.02 6.99 -9.06
N HIS A 22 -4.43 7.50 -7.89
CA HIS A 22 -5.13 8.78 -7.79
C HIS A 22 -4.16 9.95 -7.69
N ALA A 23 -2.97 9.72 -7.14
CA ALA A 23 -1.90 10.70 -7.03
C ALA A 23 -0.54 10.02 -6.96
N ILE A 24 0.47 10.62 -7.56
CA ILE A 24 1.86 10.20 -7.48
C ILE A 24 2.68 11.40 -7.02
N TRP A 25 3.49 11.20 -6.01
CA TRP A 25 4.45 12.19 -5.53
C TRP A 25 5.86 11.66 -5.75
N PHE A 26 6.71 12.47 -6.33
CA PHE A 26 8.09 12.12 -6.63
C PHE A 26 9.03 13.28 -6.30
N GLY A 27 10.14 13.00 -5.62
CA GLY A 27 11.15 14.01 -5.30
C GLY A 27 12.15 13.54 -4.25
N ARG A 28 13.31 14.19 -4.20
CA ARG A 28 14.31 13.94 -3.16
C ARG A 28 13.78 14.34 -1.79
N GLY A 29 13.95 13.46 -0.79
CA GLY A 29 13.53 13.73 0.57
C GLY A 29 12.02 13.92 0.73
N LEU A 30 11.21 13.44 -0.23
CA LEU A 30 9.77 13.59 -0.19
C LEU A 30 9.16 13.02 1.10
N LEU A 31 9.62 11.84 1.54
CA LEU A 31 9.11 11.22 2.75
C LEU A 31 9.34 12.05 4.02
N GLN A 32 10.35 12.93 4.02
CA GLN A 32 10.59 13.87 5.12
C GLN A 32 9.73 15.13 5.01
N ARG A 33 9.16 15.43 3.83
CA ARG A 33 8.41 16.65 3.54
C ARG A 33 6.92 16.45 3.33
N ILE A 34 6.49 15.19 3.13
CA ILE A 34 5.07 14.89 2.90
C ILE A 34 4.22 15.43 4.07
N GLU A 35 3.12 16.08 3.74
CA GLU A 35 2.22 16.70 4.70
C GLU A 35 0.92 15.90 4.84
N GLU A 36 0.22 16.09 5.96
CA GLU A 36 -1.05 15.44 6.24
C GLU A 36 -2.10 15.70 5.14
N ALA A 37 -2.11 16.91 4.55
CA ALA A 37 -3.03 17.26 3.48
C ALA A 37 -2.89 16.35 2.25
N GLN A 38 -1.66 15.97 1.90
CA GLN A 38 -1.38 15.05 0.80
C GLN A 38 -1.88 13.64 1.11
N VAL A 39 -1.64 13.17 2.34
CA VAL A 39 -2.14 11.86 2.79
C VAL A 39 -3.68 11.85 2.82
N ARG A 40 -4.32 12.90 3.28
CA ARG A 40 -5.78 13.06 3.26
C ARG A 40 -6.38 13.04 1.86
N THR A 41 -5.62 13.43 0.84
CA THR A 41 -6.06 13.35 -0.56
C THR A 41 -6.32 11.91 -0.98
N VAL A 42 -5.52 10.95 -0.48
CA VAL A 42 -5.69 9.50 -0.74
C VAL A 42 -6.95 8.96 -0.08
N LEU A 43 -7.29 9.46 1.10
CA LEU A 43 -8.49 9.04 1.84
C LEU A 43 -9.80 9.48 1.18
N GLY A 44 -9.70 10.33 0.16
CA GLY A 44 -10.83 10.82 -0.63
C GLY A 44 -11.48 12.09 -0.09
N ARG A 45 -12.02 12.89 -1.00
CA ARG A 45 -12.81 14.08 -0.68
C ARG A 45 -14.16 13.62 -0.12
N GLY A 46 -14.30 13.50 1.13
CA GLY A 46 -15.52 13.07 1.79
C GLY A 46 -15.33 11.98 2.81
N SER A 47 -14.08 11.54 3.04
CA SER A 47 -13.82 10.73 4.21
C SER A 47 -14.12 11.59 5.44
N HIS A 48 -15.26 11.32 6.07
CA HIS A 48 -15.64 11.87 7.38
C HIS A 48 -14.76 11.31 8.49
N LEU A 49 -13.67 10.65 8.13
CA LEU A 49 -12.71 10.04 9.05
C LEU A 49 -11.94 11.17 9.75
N LYS A 50 -12.48 11.58 10.89
CA LYS A 50 -11.80 12.55 11.77
C LYS A 50 -10.50 12.01 12.35
N ALA A 51 -10.37 10.69 12.37
CA ALA A 51 -9.33 9.97 13.09
C ALA A 51 -9.02 8.61 12.41
N PRO A 52 -8.42 8.58 11.20
CA PRO A 52 -8.20 7.33 10.48
C PRO A 52 -7.14 6.45 11.18
N THR A 53 -7.41 5.15 11.19
CA THR A 53 -6.46 4.11 11.63
C THR A 53 -5.72 3.55 10.43
N CYS A 54 -4.39 3.51 10.51
CA CYS A 54 -3.51 3.02 9.46
C CYS A 54 -2.99 1.62 9.79
N LEU A 55 -3.04 0.69 8.83
CA LEU A 55 -2.20 -0.50 8.85
C LEU A 55 -0.93 -0.23 8.04
N ALA A 56 0.21 -0.16 8.71
CA ALA A 56 1.52 -0.03 8.06
C ALA A 56 2.08 -1.43 7.74
N VAL A 57 2.04 -1.82 6.47
CA VAL A 57 2.65 -3.05 5.96
C VAL A 57 4.09 -2.74 5.60
N VAL A 58 5.05 -3.34 6.30
CA VAL A 58 6.47 -3.02 6.16
C VAL A 58 7.30 -4.24 5.80
N GLY A 59 8.27 -4.07 4.93
CA GLY A 59 9.23 -5.13 4.61
C GLY A 59 10.23 -5.32 5.74
N ALA A 60 10.58 -6.57 6.07
CA ALA A 60 11.48 -6.90 7.16
C ALA A 60 12.86 -6.22 7.03
N GLU A 61 13.43 -6.20 5.84
CA GLU A 61 14.72 -5.58 5.58
C GLU A 61 14.60 -4.06 5.40
N SER A 62 13.58 -3.59 4.68
CA SER A 62 13.37 -2.17 4.45
C SER A 62 13.17 -1.39 5.75
N SER A 63 12.47 -1.98 6.73
CA SER A 63 12.19 -1.32 8.01
C SER A 63 13.43 -1.12 8.88
N LYS A 64 14.54 -1.83 8.61
CA LYS A 64 15.81 -1.69 9.33
C LYS A 64 16.62 -0.46 8.88
N ALA A 65 16.36 0.06 7.68
CA ALA A 65 17.03 1.24 7.19
C ALA A 65 16.51 2.50 7.90
N ALA A 66 17.40 3.24 8.55
CA ALA A 66 17.01 4.42 9.35
C ALA A 66 16.11 5.43 8.60
N PRO A 67 16.38 5.80 7.33
CA PRO A 67 15.50 6.70 6.59
C PRO A 67 14.08 6.16 6.40
N VAL A 68 13.95 4.83 6.27
CA VAL A 68 12.65 4.16 6.11
C VAL A 68 11.92 4.10 7.44
N ALA A 69 12.61 3.76 8.53
CA ALA A 69 12.05 3.74 9.88
C ALA A 69 11.51 5.14 10.26
N ASP A 70 12.29 6.20 9.99
CA ASP A 70 11.89 7.58 10.23
C ASP A 70 10.66 7.97 9.39
N ALA A 71 10.62 7.56 8.12
CA ALA A 71 9.48 7.80 7.24
C ALA A 71 8.21 7.09 7.74
N ILE A 72 8.32 5.84 8.15
CA ILE A 72 7.20 5.08 8.74
C ILE A 72 6.69 5.77 9.99
N ALA A 73 7.59 6.17 10.90
CA ALA A 73 7.24 6.87 12.12
C ALA A 73 6.57 8.23 11.84
N ARG A 74 7.07 8.96 10.84
CA ARG A 74 6.49 10.24 10.43
C ARG A 74 5.09 10.06 9.83
N LEU A 75 4.95 9.17 8.85
CA LEU A 75 3.66 8.87 8.23
C LEU A 75 2.66 8.33 9.25
N GLY A 76 3.10 7.47 10.17
CA GLY A 76 2.25 6.94 11.24
C GLY A 76 1.65 8.02 12.13
N ARG A 77 2.39 9.12 12.38
CA ARG A 77 1.89 10.27 13.16
C ARG A 77 0.80 11.09 12.47
N MET A 78 0.61 10.90 11.16
CA MET A 78 -0.46 11.55 10.40
C MET A 78 -1.82 10.86 10.58
N PHE A 79 -1.82 9.71 11.23
CA PHE A 79 -3.01 8.93 11.56
C PHE A 79 -3.25 8.96 13.07
N THR A 80 -4.48 8.76 13.48
CA THR A 80 -4.82 8.68 14.92
C THR A 80 -4.22 7.46 15.57
N SER A 81 -4.18 6.37 14.83
CA SER A 81 -3.55 5.11 15.23
C SER A 81 -2.84 4.48 14.05
N ALA A 82 -1.66 3.94 14.28
CA ALA A 82 -0.92 3.19 13.28
C ALA A 82 -0.49 1.84 13.87
N VAL A 83 -0.93 0.77 13.23
CA VAL A 83 -0.56 -0.60 13.60
C VAL A 83 0.41 -1.12 12.55
N THR A 84 1.54 -1.63 12.97
CA THR A 84 2.54 -2.20 12.06
C THR A 84 2.32 -3.69 11.86
N PHE A 85 2.28 -4.10 10.61
CA PHE A 85 2.32 -5.49 10.16
C PHE A 85 3.59 -5.72 9.36
N GLN A 86 4.48 -6.56 9.89
CA GLN A 86 5.70 -6.95 9.18
C GLN A 86 5.36 -8.02 8.16
N ALA A 87 5.42 -7.65 6.87
CA ALA A 87 5.22 -8.60 5.80
C ALA A 87 6.37 -9.62 5.80
N PRO A 88 6.08 -10.92 5.71
CA PRO A 88 7.11 -11.92 5.48
C PRO A 88 7.78 -11.69 4.12
N GLY A 89 8.95 -12.29 3.91
CA GLY A 89 9.73 -12.12 2.66
C GLY A 89 9.07 -12.69 1.40
N ARG A 90 7.87 -13.26 1.53
CA ARG A 90 7.07 -13.82 0.44
C ARG A 90 5.67 -13.21 0.45
N ALA A 91 5.11 -13.01 -0.74
CA ALA A 91 3.71 -12.63 -0.92
C ALA A 91 2.89 -13.89 -1.19
N ASP A 92 2.66 -14.70 -0.18
CA ASP A 92 1.86 -15.93 -0.27
C ASP A 92 0.48 -15.75 0.42
N HIS A 93 -0.36 -16.76 0.31
CA HIS A 93 -1.70 -16.75 0.90
C HIS A 93 -1.69 -16.56 2.41
N ALA A 94 -0.70 -17.11 3.11
CA ALA A 94 -0.58 -16.99 4.56
C ALA A 94 -0.24 -15.56 4.96
N ALA A 95 0.66 -14.91 4.22
CA ALA A 95 1.02 -13.51 4.40
C ALA A 95 -0.18 -12.59 4.21
N ILE A 96 -0.96 -12.82 3.14
CA ILE A 96 -2.14 -12.00 2.84
C ILE A 96 -3.22 -12.21 3.90
N ARG A 97 -3.57 -13.44 4.25
CA ARG A 97 -4.53 -13.71 5.34
C ARG A 97 -4.11 -13.06 6.66
N SER A 98 -2.84 -13.18 7.02
CA SER A 98 -2.32 -12.56 8.23
C SER A 98 -2.44 -11.03 8.21
N GLY A 99 -2.14 -10.41 7.07
CA GLY A 99 -2.30 -8.98 6.84
C GLY A 99 -3.76 -8.52 6.88
N VAL A 100 -4.67 -9.25 6.22
CA VAL A 100 -6.12 -9.01 6.27
C VAL A 100 -6.62 -9.07 7.71
N ASN A 101 -6.23 -10.10 8.45
CA ASN A 101 -6.59 -10.23 9.86
C ASN A 101 -6.02 -9.10 10.74
N ALA A 102 -4.81 -8.63 10.43
CA ALA A 102 -4.24 -7.46 11.10
C ALA A 102 -5.05 -6.19 10.79
N ALA A 103 -5.43 -5.96 9.53
CA ALA A 103 -6.25 -4.83 9.11
C ALA A 103 -7.61 -4.82 9.82
N ARG A 104 -8.29 -5.96 9.86
CA ARG A 104 -9.58 -6.13 10.52
C ARG A 104 -9.51 -5.91 12.02
N ARG A 105 -8.52 -6.50 12.72
CA ARG A 105 -8.32 -6.28 14.16
C ARG A 105 -8.02 -4.83 14.50
N ALA A 106 -7.24 -4.16 13.65
CA ALA A 106 -6.94 -2.74 13.80
C ALA A 106 -8.13 -1.84 13.42
N ARG A 107 -9.14 -2.36 12.74
CA ARG A 107 -10.19 -1.56 12.08
C ARG A 107 -9.55 -0.50 11.18
N ALA A 108 -8.62 -0.94 10.34
CA ALA A 108 -7.85 -0.04 9.50
C ALA A 108 -8.73 0.64 8.45
N ASP A 109 -8.57 1.94 8.32
CA ASP A 109 -9.24 2.77 7.31
C ASP A 109 -8.36 2.97 6.08
N VAL A 110 -7.06 2.68 6.21
CA VAL A 110 -6.07 2.84 5.15
C VAL A 110 -4.93 1.85 5.33
N VAL A 111 -4.35 1.41 4.23
CA VAL A 111 -3.12 0.60 4.20
C VAL A 111 -1.97 1.44 3.70
N LEU A 112 -0.88 1.51 4.47
CA LEU A 112 0.40 2.10 4.07
C LEU A 112 1.40 0.97 3.85
N ALA A 113 1.85 0.76 2.61
CA ALA A 113 2.85 -0.26 2.31
C ALA A 113 4.22 0.38 2.01
N VAL A 114 5.24 -0.01 2.79
CA VAL A 114 6.61 0.52 2.66
C VAL A 114 7.59 -0.63 2.48
N GLY A 115 8.16 -0.75 1.28
CA GLY A 115 9.08 -1.84 0.98
C GLY A 115 9.31 -2.10 -0.49
N GLY A 116 9.90 -3.25 -0.80
CA GLY A 116 10.06 -3.74 -2.17
C GLY A 116 8.77 -4.33 -2.74
N GLY A 117 8.82 -4.80 -3.99
CA GLY A 117 7.65 -5.31 -4.73
C GLY A 117 6.82 -6.32 -3.95
N THR A 118 7.44 -7.30 -3.30
CA THR A 118 6.75 -8.30 -2.47
C THR A 118 5.92 -7.65 -1.34
N THR A 119 6.50 -6.68 -0.63
CA THR A 119 5.80 -5.95 0.44
C THR A 119 4.64 -5.14 -0.12
N LEU A 120 4.84 -4.48 -1.27
CA LEU A 120 3.80 -3.71 -1.94
C LEU A 120 2.67 -4.60 -2.42
N ASP A 121 2.98 -5.78 -2.96
CA ASP A 121 1.94 -6.75 -3.38
C ASP A 121 1.14 -7.28 -2.20
N VAL A 122 1.78 -7.58 -1.06
CA VAL A 122 1.06 -7.93 0.17
C VAL A 122 0.16 -6.77 0.61
N GLY A 123 0.68 -5.55 0.70
CA GLY A 123 -0.10 -4.38 1.10
C GLY A 123 -1.29 -4.11 0.18
N LYS A 124 -1.08 -4.24 -1.13
CA LYS A 124 -2.14 -4.09 -2.14
C LYS A 124 -3.23 -5.16 -1.99
N ALA A 125 -2.84 -6.44 -1.84
CA ALA A 125 -3.79 -7.52 -1.63
C ALA A 125 -4.57 -7.34 -0.33
N VAL A 126 -3.90 -6.94 0.77
CA VAL A 126 -4.56 -6.64 2.04
C VAL A 126 -5.57 -5.50 1.88
N SER A 127 -5.17 -4.40 1.22
CA SER A 127 -6.08 -3.28 0.92
C SER A 127 -7.31 -3.73 0.13
N ALA A 128 -7.08 -4.54 -0.90
CA ALA A 128 -8.15 -5.03 -1.75
C ALA A 128 -9.14 -5.96 -1.03
N LEU A 129 -8.65 -6.80 -0.11
CA LEU A 129 -9.42 -7.91 0.45
C LEU A 129 -9.94 -7.67 1.87
N ALA A 130 -9.41 -6.70 2.63
CA ALA A 130 -9.71 -6.53 4.05
C ALA A 130 -11.21 -6.46 4.37
N GLU A 131 -12.00 -5.82 3.53
CA GLU A 131 -13.44 -5.63 3.68
C GLU A 131 -14.29 -6.71 2.95
N HIS A 132 -13.65 -7.71 2.31
CA HIS A 132 -14.35 -8.80 1.66
C HIS A 132 -14.69 -9.93 2.65
N ASP A 133 -15.90 -10.46 2.55
CA ASP A 133 -16.34 -11.57 3.42
C ASP A 133 -15.53 -12.84 3.15
N ASP A 134 -15.20 -13.09 1.89
CA ASP A 134 -14.44 -14.24 1.41
C ASP A 134 -12.91 -14.06 1.48
N ALA A 135 -12.41 -13.05 2.18
CA ALA A 135 -10.97 -12.71 2.18
C ALA A 135 -10.03 -13.82 2.68
N GLU A 136 -10.55 -14.81 3.41
CA GLU A 136 -9.79 -15.99 3.83
C GLU A 136 -9.49 -16.94 2.65
N ASP A 137 -10.33 -16.93 1.60
CA ASP A 137 -10.11 -17.69 0.37
C ASP A 137 -9.32 -16.89 -0.67
N VAL A 138 -8.06 -16.62 -0.36
CA VAL A 138 -7.13 -15.88 -1.24
C VAL A 138 -6.98 -16.59 -2.59
N GLU A 139 -7.02 -17.93 -2.62
CA GLU A 139 -6.94 -18.73 -3.85
C GLU A 139 -8.14 -18.49 -4.76
N GLY A 140 -9.33 -18.34 -4.20
CA GLY A 140 -10.53 -18.02 -4.97
C GLY A 140 -10.41 -16.69 -5.72
N PHE A 141 -9.75 -15.71 -5.13
CA PHE A 141 -9.45 -14.43 -5.81
C PHE A 141 -8.39 -14.57 -6.90
N GLN A 142 -7.44 -15.49 -6.77
CA GLN A 142 -6.44 -15.76 -7.81
C GLN A 142 -7.00 -16.54 -8.99
N THR A 143 -7.91 -17.46 -8.72
CA THR A 143 -8.50 -18.34 -9.75
C THR A 143 -9.71 -17.71 -10.44
N GLY A 144 -10.21 -16.59 -9.88
CA GLY A 144 -11.38 -15.89 -10.42
C GLY A 144 -12.72 -16.42 -9.91
N CYS A 145 -12.72 -17.35 -8.94
CA CYS A 145 -13.94 -17.77 -8.23
C CYS A 145 -14.55 -16.60 -7.44
N HIS A 146 -13.69 -15.76 -6.88
CA HIS A 146 -14.08 -14.49 -6.27
C HIS A 146 -13.53 -13.31 -7.08
N ARG A 147 -14.23 -12.20 -7.02
CA ARG A 147 -13.81 -10.95 -7.68
C ARG A 147 -13.58 -9.86 -6.64
N VAL A 148 -12.49 -9.14 -6.78
CA VAL A 148 -12.27 -7.93 -5.99
C VAL A 148 -13.32 -6.89 -6.35
N ASN A 149 -14.04 -6.40 -5.33
CA ASN A 149 -14.93 -5.26 -5.48
C ASN A 149 -14.17 -3.98 -5.09
N PRO A 150 -13.85 -3.09 -6.05
CA PRO A 150 -13.08 -1.88 -5.77
C PRO A 150 -13.75 -0.94 -4.75
N ALA A 151 -15.09 -0.98 -4.64
CA ALA A 151 -15.83 -0.17 -3.69
C ALA A 151 -15.63 -0.63 -2.23
N ARG A 152 -15.15 -1.85 -2.02
CA ARG A 152 -14.82 -2.42 -0.71
C ARG A 152 -13.32 -2.38 -0.40
N ALA A 153 -12.49 -1.93 -1.34
CA ALA A 153 -11.06 -1.83 -1.11
C ALA A 153 -10.75 -0.63 -0.20
N LEU A 154 -9.88 -0.86 0.78
CA LEU A 154 -9.34 0.24 1.58
C LEU A 154 -8.45 1.12 0.71
N PRO A 155 -8.44 2.44 0.90
CA PRO A 155 -7.40 3.28 0.32
C PRO A 155 -6.01 2.75 0.68
N TRP A 156 -5.05 2.85 -0.25
CA TRP A 156 -3.69 2.44 0.05
C TRP A 156 -2.66 3.44 -0.46
N ILE A 157 -1.56 3.51 0.28
CA ILE A 157 -0.41 4.36 -0.02
C ILE A 157 0.79 3.45 -0.22
N ALA A 158 1.42 3.52 -1.38
CA ALA A 158 2.62 2.74 -1.70
C ALA A 158 3.88 3.61 -1.59
N VAL A 159 4.86 3.12 -0.85
CA VAL A 159 6.19 3.72 -0.72
C VAL A 159 7.22 2.67 -1.17
N PRO A 160 7.58 2.63 -2.46
CA PRO A 160 8.55 1.68 -2.96
C PRO A 160 9.96 2.01 -2.47
N THR A 161 10.67 0.98 -1.98
CA THR A 161 12.09 1.08 -1.58
C THR A 161 13.02 0.40 -2.59
N THR A 162 12.47 -0.20 -3.64
CA THR A 162 13.20 -0.89 -4.71
C THR A 162 12.64 -0.41 -6.04
N SER A 163 13.50 0.05 -6.93
CA SER A 163 13.09 0.47 -8.27
C SER A 163 12.85 -0.72 -9.20
N GLY A 164 12.01 -0.52 -10.21
CA GLY A 164 11.84 -1.45 -11.34
C GLY A 164 10.73 -2.50 -11.17
N THR A 165 10.12 -2.66 -10.01
CA THR A 165 9.05 -3.65 -9.83
C THR A 165 7.72 -3.19 -10.40
N GLY A 166 7.43 -1.89 -10.38
CA GLY A 166 6.17 -1.31 -10.80
C GLY A 166 4.95 -1.72 -9.94
N ALA A 167 5.18 -2.42 -8.82
CA ALA A 167 4.11 -2.90 -7.97
C ALA A 167 3.21 -1.77 -7.44
N GLU A 168 3.77 -0.57 -7.28
CA GLU A 168 3.05 0.64 -6.87
C GLU A 168 2.06 1.15 -7.92
N SER A 169 2.25 0.81 -9.19
CA SER A 169 1.49 1.35 -10.33
C SER A 169 0.62 0.34 -11.05
N THR A 170 0.66 -0.93 -10.67
CA THR A 170 -0.15 -1.99 -11.29
C THR A 170 -1.47 -2.22 -10.53
N ASN A 171 -2.49 -2.69 -11.27
CA ASN A 171 -3.80 -3.05 -10.71
C ASN A 171 -3.89 -4.52 -10.26
N ASN A 172 -2.76 -5.18 -10.13
CA ASN A 172 -2.70 -6.56 -9.68
C ASN A 172 -1.67 -6.73 -8.56
N ALA A 173 -1.92 -7.64 -7.66
CA ALA A 173 -0.96 -8.13 -6.68
C ALA A 173 -0.45 -9.51 -7.12
N VAL A 174 0.86 -9.66 -7.24
CA VAL A 174 1.48 -10.95 -7.57
C VAL A 174 1.65 -11.76 -6.30
N VAL A 175 1.02 -12.93 -6.26
CA VAL A 175 0.94 -13.79 -5.09
C VAL A 175 1.47 -15.18 -5.41
N GLU A 176 2.28 -15.73 -4.53
CA GLU A 176 2.87 -17.04 -4.66
C GLU A 176 1.90 -18.14 -4.18
N LEU A 177 1.74 -19.16 -5.01
CA LEU A 177 0.98 -20.38 -4.73
C LEU A 177 1.90 -21.58 -5.02
N GLY A 178 2.53 -22.13 -3.98
CA GLY A 178 3.59 -23.12 -4.17
C GLY A 178 4.75 -22.52 -4.95
N ASP A 179 5.10 -23.13 -6.08
CA ASP A 179 6.17 -22.65 -6.97
C ASP A 179 5.66 -21.73 -8.10
N GLU A 180 4.35 -21.49 -8.16
CA GLU A 180 3.74 -20.63 -9.17
C GLU A 180 3.50 -19.21 -8.62
N LYS A 181 3.52 -18.24 -9.52
CA LYS A 181 3.09 -16.88 -9.24
C LYS A 181 1.83 -16.57 -10.03
N ARG A 182 0.79 -16.19 -9.32
CA ARG A 182 -0.48 -15.76 -9.91
C ARG A 182 -0.91 -14.41 -9.37
N SER A 183 -1.72 -13.70 -10.14
CA SER A 183 -2.16 -12.36 -9.75
C SER A 183 -3.56 -12.37 -9.20
N ILE A 184 -3.77 -11.68 -8.07
CA ILE A 184 -5.08 -11.15 -7.69
C ILE A 184 -5.27 -9.86 -8.49
N ARG A 185 -6.40 -9.72 -9.16
CA ARG A 185 -6.70 -8.57 -10.02
C ARG A 185 -7.94 -7.83 -9.51
N GLY A 186 -7.82 -6.53 -9.54
CA GLY A 186 -8.91 -5.62 -9.19
C GLY A 186 -9.23 -4.62 -10.29
#